data_98b264b7b36bb0aaa2f4f34b753ca10f
#
_entry.id   98b264b7b36bb0aaa2f4f34b753ca10f
#
_cell.length_a   1.000
_cell.length_b   1.000
_cell.length_c   1.000
_cell.angle_alpha   90.00
_cell.angle_beta   90.00
_cell.angle_gamma   90.00
#
_symmetry.space_group_name_H-M   'P 1'
#
loop_
_entity.id
_entity.type
_entity.pdbx_description
1 polymer ?
#
loop_
_entity_poly.entity_id
_entity_poly.type
_entity_poly.pdbx_seq_one_letter_code
_entity_poly.pdbx_strand_id
1 'polypeptide(L)'
;MKALFINPPVYDFSAFDLWNKPYGLLFIIDLFVKNGWEVFYFDFMDRNHRFYEGRKKEKKYGCGKYYQQVVDKPDIFRDVPRKYKRFGLPDEIFIDFIHRIGKVDCILLTSGMTYWYIGVKQTIKICRNIIETPIILGGTHASFCPDHAAKSGANLIFQGGDINKFVEFFNAYTDFSLSPVNNLAPYWKVYESLSYLVVRTSFGCPFSCYYCGVKKIHPEYFLRNIDDVTDEICENVKRFSIQDVAFYDDALLCNFETGLEKILSRVRKNTCSINYHTPNGIHPRFISKYIAEFLKYSGFKTIRLSVESFDKKIQKQSSFKLFFSEFENAMKNLIDAGFSKQEIGAYILAGLPEQTIDDIIDTIRVLKEFPCKIKIAEYSPIPGTQDYEITRKIYPSLPLEEPLFQNNSIFPLWNFKDKWEKIKQIKQIAKDT
;
A
#
# COMPACT_ATOMS: atom_id res chain seq x y z
N MET A 1 -13.35 25.81 11.91
CA MET A 1 -13.53 25.17 10.60
C MET A 1 -13.60 23.66 10.76
N LYS A 2 -14.35 22.97 9.91
CA LYS A 2 -14.62 21.51 9.98
C LYS A 2 -14.22 20.84 8.69
N ALA A 3 -13.47 19.74 8.77
CA ALA A 3 -13.06 18.96 7.60
C ALA A 3 -13.45 17.49 7.74
N LEU A 4 -13.97 16.90 6.67
CA LEU A 4 -14.28 15.48 6.59
C LEU A 4 -13.22 14.77 5.73
N PHE A 5 -12.57 13.77 6.31
CA PHE A 5 -11.58 12.92 5.64
C PHE A 5 -12.18 11.54 5.37
N ILE A 6 -11.96 11.01 4.15
CA ILE A 6 -12.58 9.76 3.74
C ILE A 6 -11.57 8.83 3.08
N ASN A 7 -11.49 7.59 3.57
CA ASN A 7 -10.89 6.46 2.85
C ASN A 7 -12.01 5.66 2.20
N PRO A 8 -12.18 5.69 0.86
CA PRO A 8 -13.34 5.12 0.16
C PRO A 8 -13.34 3.59 0.14
N PRO A 9 -14.50 2.97 -0.18
CA PRO A 9 -14.61 1.53 -0.38
C PRO A 9 -13.83 1.09 -1.61
N VAL A 10 -13.43 -0.19 -1.64
CA VAL A 10 -12.68 -0.78 -2.75
C VAL A 10 -13.60 -1.64 -3.62
N TYR A 11 -13.53 -1.44 -4.93
CA TYR A 11 -14.17 -2.27 -5.94
C TYR A 11 -13.11 -3.07 -6.69
N ASP A 12 -13.10 -4.40 -6.52
CA ASP A 12 -12.08 -5.27 -7.09
C ASP A 12 -12.54 -6.75 -7.10
N PHE A 13 -11.75 -7.62 -7.69
CA PHE A 13 -11.90 -9.07 -7.60
C PHE A 13 -11.48 -9.63 -6.24
N SER A 14 -10.56 -8.94 -5.54
CA SER A 14 -10.01 -9.36 -4.27
C SER A 14 -9.47 -8.17 -3.50
N ALA A 15 -9.87 -8.04 -2.26
CA ALA A 15 -9.22 -7.16 -1.28
C ALA A 15 -9.11 -7.89 0.06
N PHE A 16 -7.97 -7.71 0.70
CA PHE A 16 -7.66 -8.32 1.97
C PHE A 16 -6.88 -7.31 2.81
N ASP A 17 -7.25 -7.19 4.08
CA ASP A 17 -6.51 -6.35 5.01
C ASP A 17 -5.21 -7.05 5.43
N LEU A 18 -4.14 -6.73 4.71
CA LEU A 18 -2.77 -7.09 5.05
C LEU A 18 -2.05 -5.82 5.49
N TRP A 19 -2.44 -5.32 6.69
CA TRP A 19 -1.94 -4.06 7.27
C TRP A 19 -2.21 -2.83 6.39
N ASN A 20 -3.39 -2.75 5.79
CA ASN A 20 -3.74 -1.66 4.87
C ASN A 20 -4.37 -0.47 5.61
N LYS A 21 -3.66 0.67 5.66
CA LYS A 21 -4.15 1.95 6.21
C LYS A 21 -3.79 3.11 5.28
N PRO A 22 -4.61 4.15 5.20
CA PRO A 22 -4.36 5.32 4.33
C PRO A 22 -3.33 6.27 4.97
N TYR A 23 -2.09 5.81 5.11
CA TYR A 23 -1.03 6.43 5.88
C TYR A 23 -0.81 7.91 5.51
N GLY A 24 -0.78 8.24 4.21
CA GLY A 24 -0.62 9.62 3.77
C GLY A 24 -1.79 10.54 4.17
N LEU A 25 -3.03 10.02 4.17
CA LEU A 25 -4.19 10.79 4.60
C LEU A 25 -4.12 11.14 6.09
N LEU A 26 -3.57 10.25 6.91
CA LEU A 26 -3.40 10.49 8.35
C LEU A 26 -2.42 11.64 8.65
N PHE A 27 -1.41 11.88 7.81
CA PHE A 27 -0.55 13.06 7.92
C PHE A 27 -1.29 14.35 7.58
N ILE A 28 -2.15 14.32 6.57
CA ILE A 28 -2.97 15.50 6.23
C ILE A 28 -3.98 15.79 7.35
N ILE A 29 -4.53 14.77 7.99
CA ILE A 29 -5.39 14.96 9.18
C ILE A 29 -4.61 15.65 10.30
N ASP A 30 -3.38 15.24 10.60
CA ASP A 30 -2.55 15.88 11.63
C ASP A 30 -2.25 17.36 11.31
N LEU A 31 -1.98 17.65 10.02
CA LEU A 31 -1.81 19.02 9.55
C LEU A 31 -3.04 19.88 9.85
N PHE A 32 -4.25 19.39 9.58
CA PHE A 32 -5.49 20.10 9.83
C PHE A 32 -5.74 20.29 11.34
N VAL A 33 -5.54 19.24 12.14
CA VAL A 33 -5.66 19.32 13.60
C VAL A 33 -4.72 20.38 14.18
N LYS A 34 -3.45 20.39 13.75
CA LYS A 34 -2.44 21.37 14.19
C LYS A 34 -2.72 22.79 13.70
N ASN A 35 -3.53 22.94 12.66
CA ASN A 35 -4.07 24.23 12.22
C ASN A 35 -5.43 24.59 12.86
N GLY A 36 -5.84 23.88 13.91
CA GLY A 36 -7.05 24.22 14.70
C GLY A 36 -8.37 23.80 14.05
N TRP A 37 -8.36 22.92 13.04
CA TRP A 37 -9.58 22.39 12.44
C TRP A 37 -10.19 21.28 13.30
N GLU A 38 -11.50 21.27 13.38
CA GLU A 38 -12.26 20.10 13.84
C GLU A 38 -12.29 19.07 12.70
N VAL A 39 -11.84 17.85 12.97
CA VAL A 39 -11.70 16.81 11.94
C VAL A 39 -12.68 15.67 12.18
N PHE A 40 -13.33 15.25 11.11
CA PHE A 40 -14.14 14.05 11.05
C PHE A 40 -13.46 13.06 10.10
N TYR A 41 -13.51 11.80 10.43
CA TYR A 41 -12.87 10.76 9.62
C TYR A 41 -13.81 9.58 9.41
N PHE A 42 -13.89 9.11 8.18
CA PHE A 42 -14.61 7.88 7.85
C PHE A 42 -13.74 6.97 6.98
N ASP A 43 -13.46 5.78 7.50
CA ASP A 43 -12.71 4.76 6.79
C ASP A 43 -13.64 3.60 6.41
N PHE A 44 -14.03 3.53 5.13
CA PHE A 44 -14.81 2.39 4.65
C PHE A 44 -14.09 1.06 4.86
N MET A 45 -12.76 1.09 4.91
CA MET A 45 -11.93 -0.10 5.06
C MET A 45 -11.57 -0.40 6.53
N ASP A 46 -12.16 0.30 7.51
CA ASP A 46 -11.92 0.03 8.92
C ASP A 46 -12.62 -1.26 9.37
N ARG A 47 -11.83 -2.30 9.62
CA ARG A 47 -12.30 -3.60 10.14
C ARG A 47 -12.57 -3.60 11.64
N ASN A 48 -12.18 -2.55 12.35
CA ASN A 48 -12.43 -2.41 13.79
C ASN A 48 -13.72 -1.61 14.09
N HIS A 49 -14.38 -1.10 13.03
CA HIS A 49 -15.66 -0.42 13.19
C HIS A 49 -16.71 -1.36 13.82
N ARG A 50 -17.57 -0.84 14.70
CA ARG A 50 -18.64 -1.57 15.42
C ARG A 50 -19.54 -2.46 14.54
N PHE A 51 -19.67 -2.13 13.24
CA PHE A 51 -20.37 -2.97 12.26
C PHE A 51 -19.85 -4.40 12.21
N TYR A 52 -18.56 -4.62 12.52
CA TYR A 52 -17.92 -5.93 12.50
C TYR A 52 -18.07 -6.70 13.82
N GLU A 53 -18.68 -6.13 14.85
CA GLU A 53 -18.91 -6.85 16.11
C GLU A 53 -19.67 -8.16 15.86
N GLY A 54 -19.13 -9.26 16.35
CA GLY A 54 -19.66 -10.61 16.11
C GLY A 54 -19.50 -11.15 14.66
N ARG A 55 -18.99 -10.33 13.74
CA ARG A 55 -18.79 -10.71 12.31
C ARG A 55 -17.31 -10.79 11.91
N LYS A 56 -16.43 -10.27 12.74
CA LYS A 56 -15.00 -10.16 12.44
C LYS A 56 -14.35 -11.55 12.40
N LYS A 57 -13.76 -11.88 11.25
CA LYS A 57 -12.91 -13.07 11.07
C LYS A 57 -11.45 -12.62 11.06
N GLU A 58 -10.85 -12.57 12.22
CA GLU A 58 -9.43 -12.28 12.33
C GLU A 58 -8.58 -13.44 11.86
N LYS A 59 -7.48 -13.08 11.21
CA LYS A 59 -6.36 -13.95 10.96
C LYS A 59 -5.17 -13.51 11.82
N LYS A 60 -4.08 -14.24 11.71
CA LYS A 60 -2.85 -13.97 12.42
C LYS A 60 -2.40 -12.50 12.21
N TYR A 61 -1.92 -11.86 13.25
CA TYR A 61 -1.34 -10.52 13.23
C TYR A 61 -2.33 -9.38 12.88
N GLY A 62 -3.57 -9.48 13.33
CA GLY A 62 -4.59 -8.46 13.09
C GLY A 62 -5.12 -8.37 11.65
N CYS A 63 -4.55 -9.13 10.71
CA CYS A 63 -5.01 -9.18 9.32
C CYS A 63 -6.39 -9.82 9.18
N GLY A 64 -7.07 -9.63 8.03
CA GLY A 64 -8.34 -10.32 7.82
C GLY A 64 -9.09 -9.92 6.57
N LYS A 65 -10.31 -10.42 6.44
CA LYS A 65 -11.20 -10.12 5.32
C LYS A 65 -12.06 -8.91 5.63
N TYR A 66 -12.26 -8.06 4.64
CA TYR A 66 -13.28 -7.02 4.67
C TYR A 66 -14.67 -7.62 4.48
N TYR A 67 -15.69 -6.89 4.94
CA TYR A 67 -17.06 -7.10 4.45
C TYR A 67 -17.08 -6.92 2.94
N GLN A 68 -17.84 -7.75 2.23
CA GLN A 68 -17.84 -7.76 0.78
C GLN A 68 -19.23 -8.06 0.22
N GLN A 69 -19.57 -7.39 -0.85
CA GLN A 69 -20.78 -7.61 -1.63
C GLN A 69 -20.39 -7.91 -3.08
N VAL A 70 -21.05 -8.87 -3.72
CA VAL A 70 -20.91 -9.10 -5.16
C VAL A 70 -21.67 -7.99 -5.89
N VAL A 71 -21.02 -7.37 -6.85
CA VAL A 71 -21.58 -6.29 -7.67
C VAL A 71 -21.36 -6.63 -9.16
N ASP A 72 -22.08 -5.94 -10.02
CA ASP A 72 -21.92 -6.08 -11.46
C ASP A 72 -20.50 -5.69 -11.88
N LYS A 73 -19.95 -6.46 -12.81
CA LYS A 73 -18.66 -6.14 -13.40
C LYS A 73 -18.77 -4.97 -14.35
N PRO A 74 -17.81 -4.03 -14.34
CA PRO A 74 -17.60 -3.16 -15.51
C PRO A 74 -17.43 -3.98 -16.79
N ASP A 75 -17.93 -3.46 -17.92
CA ASP A 75 -17.89 -4.16 -19.22
C ASP A 75 -16.50 -4.62 -19.62
N ILE A 76 -15.49 -3.82 -19.29
CA ILE A 76 -14.06 -4.12 -19.49
C ILE A 76 -13.61 -5.44 -18.82
N PHE A 77 -14.32 -5.88 -17.79
CA PHE A 77 -14.01 -7.10 -17.03
C PHE A 77 -14.93 -8.27 -17.38
N ARG A 78 -15.74 -8.17 -18.43
CA ARG A 78 -16.75 -9.18 -18.80
C ARG A 78 -16.16 -10.59 -18.87
N ASP A 79 -15.00 -10.74 -19.49
CA ASP A 79 -14.35 -12.02 -19.74
C ASP A 79 -13.46 -12.52 -18.57
N VAL A 80 -13.37 -11.76 -17.48
CA VAL A 80 -12.61 -12.19 -16.31
C VAL A 80 -13.41 -13.23 -15.52
N PRO A 81 -12.96 -14.48 -15.37
CA PRO A 81 -13.73 -15.56 -14.73
C PRO A 81 -13.70 -15.48 -13.20
N ARG A 82 -13.96 -14.30 -12.65
CA ARG A 82 -13.97 -14.01 -11.21
C ARG A 82 -15.13 -13.08 -10.88
N LYS A 83 -15.67 -13.20 -9.66
CA LYS A 83 -16.70 -12.27 -9.16
C LYS A 83 -16.08 -10.92 -8.83
N TYR A 84 -16.66 -9.86 -9.32
CA TYR A 84 -16.31 -8.50 -8.93
C TYR A 84 -17.08 -8.10 -7.68
N LYS A 85 -16.48 -7.34 -6.80
CA LYS A 85 -17.01 -7.10 -5.47
C LYS A 85 -16.73 -5.68 -5.01
N ARG A 86 -17.62 -5.17 -4.18
CA ARG A 86 -17.40 -4.03 -3.31
C ARG A 86 -16.91 -4.53 -1.95
N PHE A 87 -15.84 -3.94 -1.44
CA PHE A 87 -15.27 -4.22 -0.13
C PHE A 87 -15.33 -2.98 0.76
N GLY A 88 -15.55 -3.18 2.05
CA GLY A 88 -15.64 -2.13 3.05
C GLY A 88 -17.03 -1.98 3.64
N LEU A 89 -17.20 -1.02 4.54
CA LEU A 89 -18.46 -0.75 5.23
C LEU A 89 -19.59 -0.43 4.24
N PRO A 90 -20.85 -0.83 4.51
CA PRO A 90 -22.01 -0.44 3.72
C PRO A 90 -22.18 1.08 3.60
N ASP A 91 -22.77 1.53 2.49
CA ASP A 91 -22.97 2.96 2.19
C ASP A 91 -23.92 3.62 3.20
N GLU A 92 -24.89 2.88 3.73
CA GLU A 92 -25.88 3.36 4.70
C GLU A 92 -25.20 3.86 5.98
N ILE A 93 -24.13 3.20 6.42
CA ILE A 93 -23.36 3.61 7.61
C ILE A 93 -22.67 4.96 7.37
N PHE A 94 -22.17 5.17 6.16
CA PHE A 94 -21.55 6.44 5.79
C PHE A 94 -22.59 7.56 5.66
N ILE A 95 -23.75 7.28 5.08
CA ILE A 95 -24.85 8.23 4.97
C ILE A 95 -25.32 8.69 6.37
N ASP A 96 -25.53 7.74 7.28
CA ASP A 96 -25.89 8.06 8.68
C ASP A 96 -24.79 8.87 9.37
N PHE A 97 -23.52 8.56 9.08
CA PHE A 97 -22.40 9.32 9.63
C PHE A 97 -22.40 10.78 9.13
N ILE A 98 -22.59 11.01 7.82
CA ILE A 98 -22.66 12.37 7.26
C ILE A 98 -23.82 13.17 7.88
N HIS A 99 -25.01 12.57 7.97
CA HIS A 99 -26.15 13.26 8.60
C HIS A 99 -25.89 13.64 10.06
N ARG A 100 -25.17 12.82 10.80
CA ARG A 100 -24.82 13.07 12.19
C ARG A 100 -23.79 14.18 12.37
N ILE A 101 -22.76 14.26 11.52
CA ILE A 101 -21.74 15.32 11.63
C ILE A 101 -22.24 16.67 11.09
N GLY A 102 -23.23 16.65 10.20
CA GLY A 102 -23.80 17.84 9.60
C GLY A 102 -22.85 18.55 8.62
N LYS A 103 -22.94 19.88 8.58
CA LYS A 103 -22.17 20.71 7.64
C LYS A 103 -20.67 20.69 7.98
N VAL A 104 -19.86 20.50 6.94
CA VAL A 104 -18.39 20.66 6.99
C VAL A 104 -17.93 21.68 5.94
N ASP A 105 -16.75 22.26 6.12
CA ASP A 105 -16.22 23.32 5.24
C ASP A 105 -15.47 22.75 4.04
N CYS A 106 -14.85 21.56 4.17
CA CYS A 106 -14.24 20.83 3.07
C CYS A 106 -14.24 19.31 3.30
N ILE A 107 -14.14 18.56 2.20
CA ILE A 107 -14.05 17.10 2.19
C ILE A 107 -12.76 16.70 1.48
N LEU A 108 -11.97 15.80 2.09
CA LEU A 108 -10.75 15.25 1.52
C LEU A 108 -10.87 13.74 1.35
N LEU A 109 -10.65 13.26 0.12
CA LEU A 109 -10.65 11.84 -0.21
C LEU A 109 -9.27 11.37 -0.64
N THR A 110 -8.95 10.11 -0.33
CA THR A 110 -7.77 9.44 -0.87
C THR A 110 -8.13 8.27 -1.77
N SER A 111 -7.13 7.68 -2.42
CA SER A 111 -7.28 6.47 -3.22
C SER A 111 -6.00 5.65 -3.10
N GLY A 112 -6.11 4.37 -2.76
CA GLY A 112 -4.96 3.47 -2.59
C GLY A 112 -4.37 2.92 -3.89
N MET A 113 -5.20 2.78 -4.94
CA MET A 113 -4.80 2.28 -6.27
C MET A 113 -5.51 3.06 -7.37
N THR A 114 -4.92 3.11 -8.56
CA THR A 114 -5.51 3.83 -9.70
C THR A 114 -6.86 3.25 -10.10
N TYR A 115 -6.97 1.93 -10.16
CA TYR A 115 -8.17 1.20 -10.58
C TYR A 115 -9.24 1.04 -9.47
N TRP A 116 -9.02 1.56 -8.27
CA TRP A 116 -10.05 1.63 -7.21
C TRP A 116 -10.91 2.89 -7.30
N TYR A 117 -10.77 3.67 -8.36
CA TYR A 117 -11.50 4.92 -8.56
C TYR A 117 -13.02 4.79 -8.54
N ILE A 118 -13.57 3.59 -8.78
CA ILE A 118 -15.03 3.36 -8.70
C ILE A 118 -15.54 3.67 -7.30
N GLY A 119 -14.82 3.25 -6.26
CA GLY A 119 -15.16 3.59 -4.88
C GLY A 119 -15.06 5.09 -4.59
N VAL A 120 -14.07 5.76 -5.17
CA VAL A 120 -13.93 7.22 -5.10
C VAL A 120 -15.16 7.90 -5.71
N LYS A 121 -15.54 7.55 -6.96
CA LYS A 121 -16.72 8.13 -7.64
C LYS A 121 -18.02 7.88 -6.86
N GLN A 122 -18.20 6.67 -6.33
CA GLN A 122 -19.36 6.34 -5.50
C GLN A 122 -19.42 7.22 -4.25
N THR A 123 -18.31 7.36 -3.55
CA THR A 123 -18.23 8.19 -2.34
C THR A 123 -18.52 9.67 -2.64
N ILE A 124 -17.93 10.22 -3.72
CA ILE A 124 -18.20 11.58 -4.16
C ILE A 124 -19.69 11.77 -4.48
N LYS A 125 -20.30 10.82 -5.19
CA LYS A 125 -21.73 10.86 -5.52
C LYS A 125 -22.59 10.90 -4.25
N ILE A 126 -22.28 10.10 -3.24
CA ILE A 126 -22.99 10.11 -1.95
C ILE A 126 -22.83 11.48 -1.27
N CYS A 127 -21.62 12.00 -1.19
CA CYS A 127 -21.37 13.31 -0.59
C CYS A 127 -22.17 14.43 -1.29
N ARG A 128 -22.15 14.46 -2.64
CA ARG A 128 -22.86 15.48 -3.43
C ARG A 128 -24.38 15.47 -3.25
N ASN A 129 -24.96 14.29 -2.96
CA ASN A 129 -26.39 14.18 -2.72
C ASN A 129 -26.82 14.70 -1.34
N ILE A 130 -25.88 14.90 -0.41
CA ILE A 130 -26.18 15.21 0.99
C ILE A 130 -25.58 16.56 1.43
N ILE A 131 -24.39 16.88 0.96
CA ILE A 131 -23.62 18.07 1.41
C ILE A 131 -23.11 18.84 0.19
N GLU A 132 -23.38 20.14 0.16
CA GLU A 132 -22.84 21.07 -0.82
C GLU A 132 -21.51 21.66 -0.28
N THR A 133 -20.43 20.94 -0.44
CA THR A 133 -19.11 21.28 0.13
C THR A 133 -18.00 20.95 -0.89
N PRO A 134 -16.94 21.77 -0.99
CA PRO A 134 -15.78 21.46 -1.84
C PRO A 134 -15.14 20.12 -1.49
N ILE A 135 -14.85 19.33 -2.53
CA ILE A 135 -14.23 18.00 -2.42
C ILE A 135 -12.85 18.04 -3.06
N ILE A 136 -11.83 17.66 -2.31
CA ILE A 136 -10.45 17.54 -2.74
C ILE A 136 -10.12 16.05 -2.82
N LEU A 137 -9.66 15.59 -3.98
CA LEU A 137 -9.20 14.22 -4.20
C LEU A 137 -7.67 14.16 -4.29
N GLY A 138 -7.05 13.34 -3.45
CA GLY A 138 -5.64 13.03 -3.48
C GLY A 138 -5.37 11.52 -3.62
N GLY A 139 -4.14 11.11 -3.32
CA GLY A 139 -3.71 9.72 -3.32
C GLY A 139 -3.32 9.19 -4.70
N THR A 140 -3.23 7.86 -4.82
CA THR A 140 -2.62 7.19 -5.96
C THR A 140 -3.34 7.46 -7.29
N HIS A 141 -4.67 7.42 -7.31
CA HIS A 141 -5.45 7.71 -8.53
C HIS A 141 -5.22 9.16 -9.02
N ALA A 142 -5.30 10.12 -8.12
CA ALA A 142 -5.05 11.53 -8.43
C ALA A 142 -3.62 11.77 -8.95
N SER A 143 -2.63 11.07 -8.37
CA SER A 143 -1.22 11.26 -8.70
C SER A 143 -0.80 10.61 -10.02
N PHE A 144 -1.33 9.43 -10.34
CA PHE A 144 -0.93 8.70 -11.55
C PHE A 144 -1.87 8.90 -12.75
N CYS A 145 -3.15 9.22 -12.50
CA CYS A 145 -4.16 9.42 -13.53
C CYS A 145 -4.93 10.74 -13.32
N PRO A 146 -4.25 11.91 -13.29
CA PRO A 146 -4.89 13.18 -12.92
C PRO A 146 -6.03 13.59 -13.86
N ASP A 147 -5.89 13.40 -15.17
CA ASP A 147 -6.92 13.71 -16.15
C ASP A 147 -8.17 12.84 -16.00
N HIS A 148 -7.98 11.59 -15.60
CA HIS A 148 -9.09 10.69 -15.27
C HIS A 148 -9.69 11.05 -13.91
N ALA A 149 -8.87 11.40 -12.93
CA ALA A 149 -9.32 11.82 -11.61
C ALA A 149 -10.13 13.13 -11.66
N ALA A 150 -9.81 14.06 -12.55
CA ALA A 150 -10.58 15.29 -12.80
C ALA A 150 -12.05 15.01 -13.20
N LYS A 151 -12.32 13.83 -13.80
CA LYS A 151 -13.67 13.39 -14.17
C LYS A 151 -14.41 12.65 -13.04
N SER A 152 -13.86 12.64 -11.83
CA SER A 152 -14.45 11.94 -10.68
C SER A 152 -15.64 12.66 -10.05
N GLY A 153 -15.77 13.96 -10.29
CA GLY A 153 -16.72 14.86 -9.62
C GLY A 153 -16.15 15.61 -8.41
N ALA A 154 -14.85 15.41 -8.09
CA ALA A 154 -14.15 16.26 -7.14
C ALA A 154 -13.93 17.68 -7.69
N ASN A 155 -13.87 18.69 -6.84
CA ASN A 155 -13.60 20.07 -7.23
C ASN A 155 -12.12 20.30 -7.53
N LEU A 156 -11.24 19.68 -6.74
CA LEU A 156 -9.81 19.86 -6.80
C LEU A 156 -9.09 18.49 -6.78
N ILE A 157 -7.99 18.41 -7.51
CA ILE A 157 -7.16 17.20 -7.62
C ILE A 157 -5.75 17.53 -7.16
N PHE A 158 -5.31 16.90 -6.07
CA PHE A 158 -3.95 17.05 -5.56
C PHE A 158 -3.09 15.85 -5.97
N GLN A 159 -1.90 16.11 -6.53
CA GLN A 159 -0.96 15.10 -7.00
C GLN A 159 0.30 15.06 -6.12
N GLY A 160 0.80 13.85 -5.85
CA GLY A 160 2.03 13.62 -5.10
C GLY A 160 1.82 13.39 -3.61
N GLY A 161 2.94 13.32 -2.88
CA GLY A 161 2.99 13.02 -1.45
C GLY A 161 3.68 14.08 -0.60
N ASP A 162 4.02 15.23 -1.18
CA ASP A 162 4.69 16.34 -0.49
C ASP A 162 3.65 17.20 0.24
N ILE A 163 3.75 17.27 1.58
CA ILE A 163 2.79 18.00 2.42
C ILE A 163 2.95 19.52 2.28
N ASN A 164 4.15 20.04 2.07
CA ASN A 164 4.34 21.47 1.86
C ASN A 164 3.69 21.93 0.56
N LYS A 165 3.84 21.14 -0.52
CA LYS A 165 3.12 21.37 -1.79
C LYS A 165 1.60 21.25 -1.61
N PHE A 166 1.14 20.37 -0.71
CA PHE A 166 -0.29 20.32 -0.38
C PHE A 166 -0.77 21.60 0.31
N VAL A 167 0.00 22.16 1.25
CA VAL A 167 -0.32 23.43 1.90
C VAL A 167 -0.39 24.57 0.88
N GLU A 168 0.60 24.69 0.00
CA GLU A 168 0.61 25.68 -1.10
C GLU A 168 -0.63 25.52 -2.00
N PHE A 169 -0.92 24.29 -2.42
CA PHE A 169 -2.07 23.97 -3.24
C PHE A 169 -3.39 24.31 -2.53
N PHE A 170 -3.56 23.90 -1.27
CA PHE A 170 -4.77 24.17 -0.51
C PHE A 170 -5.02 25.66 -0.38
N ASN A 171 -3.99 26.45 -0.02
CA ASN A 171 -4.07 27.89 0.15
C ASN A 171 -4.32 28.63 -1.19
N ALA A 172 -3.85 28.09 -2.31
CA ALA A 172 -4.03 28.71 -3.63
C ALA A 172 -5.41 28.47 -4.25
N TYR A 173 -6.05 27.34 -3.90
CA TYR A 173 -7.26 26.88 -4.61
C TYR A 173 -8.50 26.76 -3.71
N THR A 174 -8.41 27.14 -2.43
CA THR A 174 -9.55 27.18 -1.51
C THR A 174 -9.64 28.55 -0.85
N ASP A 175 -10.80 28.87 -0.28
CA ASP A 175 -11.01 30.11 0.50
C ASP A 175 -10.46 30.00 1.94
N PHE A 176 -9.74 28.92 2.23
CA PHE A 176 -9.17 28.62 3.53
C PHE A 176 -7.64 28.68 3.48
N SER A 177 -7.00 28.76 4.64
CA SER A 177 -5.55 28.73 4.74
C SER A 177 -5.06 27.72 5.77
N LEU A 178 -3.95 27.09 5.46
CA LEU A 178 -3.16 26.24 6.35
C LEU A 178 -1.75 26.81 6.47
N SER A 179 -1.21 26.78 7.66
CA SER A 179 0.21 27.08 7.90
C SER A 179 1.03 25.80 7.78
N PRO A 180 2.25 25.84 7.22
CA PRO A 180 3.18 24.74 7.31
C PRO A 180 3.43 24.32 8.75
N VAL A 181 3.51 23.05 9.01
CA VAL A 181 3.73 22.48 10.35
C VAL A 181 4.94 21.56 10.31
N ASN A 182 5.89 21.80 11.20
CA ASN A 182 6.98 20.88 11.45
C ASN A 182 6.50 19.70 12.31
N ASN A 183 7.21 18.57 12.25
CA ASN A 183 6.96 17.39 13.10
C ASN A 183 5.56 16.79 12.93
N LEU A 184 5.09 16.68 11.69
CA LEU A 184 3.86 15.96 11.38
C LEU A 184 4.04 14.44 11.59
N ALA A 185 3.02 13.82 12.18
CA ALA A 185 2.91 12.38 12.36
C ALA A 185 1.53 11.90 11.89
N PRO A 186 1.36 10.61 11.56
CA PRO A 186 0.03 10.11 11.24
C PRO A 186 -0.90 10.25 12.44
N TYR A 187 -2.05 10.90 12.26
CA TYR A 187 -3.00 11.14 13.32
C TYR A 187 -3.86 9.91 13.62
N TRP A 188 -3.27 8.91 14.28
CA TRP A 188 -3.93 7.64 14.61
C TRP A 188 -5.15 7.80 15.54
N LYS A 189 -5.25 8.92 16.25
CA LYS A 189 -6.36 9.21 17.20
C LYS A 189 -7.73 9.28 16.54
N VAL A 190 -7.82 9.31 15.20
CA VAL A 190 -9.10 9.20 14.46
C VAL A 190 -9.74 7.82 14.53
N TYR A 191 -8.98 6.78 14.89
CA TYR A 191 -9.50 5.45 15.10
C TYR A 191 -9.88 5.23 16.58
N GLU A 192 -11.02 4.58 16.80
CA GLU A 192 -11.43 4.15 18.15
C GLU A 192 -10.60 2.95 18.63
N SER A 193 -10.26 2.04 17.71
CA SER A 193 -9.43 0.86 17.97
C SER A 193 -8.65 0.45 16.74
N LEU A 194 -7.50 -0.21 16.95
CA LEU A 194 -6.65 -0.76 15.90
C LEU A 194 -6.23 -2.19 16.25
N SER A 195 -6.18 -3.07 15.25
CA SER A 195 -5.64 -4.43 15.40
C SER A 195 -4.13 -4.50 15.11
N TYR A 196 -3.57 -3.46 14.49
CA TYR A 196 -2.15 -3.32 14.15
C TYR A 196 -1.83 -1.85 13.87
N LEU A 197 -0.54 -1.53 13.89
CA LEU A 197 -0.03 -0.23 13.45
C LEU A 197 0.75 -0.39 12.14
N VAL A 198 0.65 0.59 11.24
CA VAL A 198 1.58 0.73 10.11
C VAL A 198 2.48 1.92 10.35
N VAL A 199 3.75 1.81 9.98
CA VAL A 199 4.75 2.85 10.21
C VAL A 199 5.65 2.96 8.99
N ARG A 200 6.16 4.16 8.71
CA ARG A 200 7.28 4.41 7.81
C ARG A 200 8.42 5.03 8.60
N THR A 201 9.62 4.50 8.42
CA THR A 201 10.86 5.10 8.93
C THR A 201 11.46 6.06 7.91
N SER A 202 11.04 5.90 6.64
CA SER A 202 11.51 6.66 5.50
C SER A 202 10.43 6.87 4.45
N PHE A 203 10.62 7.86 3.60
CA PHE A 203 9.84 8.08 2.40
C PHE A 203 10.73 7.99 1.16
N GLY A 204 10.14 7.54 0.04
CA GLY A 204 10.85 7.35 -1.22
C GLY A 204 11.75 6.13 -1.24
N CYS A 205 12.50 5.98 -2.33
CA CYS A 205 13.41 4.87 -2.56
C CYS A 205 14.61 5.34 -3.39
N PRO A 206 15.86 4.95 -3.04
CA PRO A 206 17.04 5.33 -3.83
C PRO A 206 17.13 4.60 -5.18
N PHE A 207 16.38 3.51 -5.35
CA PHE A 207 16.38 2.72 -6.58
C PHE A 207 15.41 3.28 -7.64
N SER A 208 15.65 2.94 -8.92
CA SER A 208 14.88 3.38 -10.08
C SER A 208 14.36 2.20 -10.89
N CYS A 209 13.64 1.28 -10.22
CA CYS A 209 13.06 0.12 -10.88
C CYS A 209 12.01 0.56 -11.91
N TYR A 210 12.04 -0.02 -13.12
CA TYR A 210 11.22 0.36 -14.27
C TYR A 210 9.71 0.23 -14.03
N TYR A 211 9.30 -0.71 -13.18
CA TYR A 211 7.91 -0.96 -12.82
C TYR A 211 7.39 -0.10 -11.67
N CYS A 212 8.26 0.65 -10.96
CA CYS A 212 7.92 1.24 -9.68
C CYS A 212 7.57 2.72 -9.79
N GLY A 213 6.38 3.09 -9.29
CA GLY A 213 5.89 4.46 -9.29
C GLY A 213 6.28 5.32 -8.08
N VAL A 214 7.07 4.80 -7.13
CA VAL A 214 7.39 5.50 -5.86
C VAL A 214 7.98 6.87 -6.10
N LYS A 215 8.90 7.03 -7.06
CA LYS A 215 9.54 8.31 -7.36
C LYS A 215 8.58 9.40 -7.87
N LYS A 216 7.43 9.03 -8.40
CA LYS A 216 6.41 10.01 -8.81
C LYS A 216 5.67 10.60 -7.60
N ILE A 217 5.55 9.85 -6.52
CA ILE A 217 4.91 10.30 -5.28
C ILE A 217 5.94 10.94 -4.34
N HIS A 218 7.08 10.28 -4.18
CA HIS A 218 8.21 10.71 -3.35
C HIS A 218 9.49 10.71 -4.21
N PRO A 219 9.82 11.83 -4.87
CA PRO A 219 10.98 11.92 -5.77
C PRO A 219 12.32 11.67 -5.07
N GLU A 220 12.40 12.06 -3.80
CA GLU A 220 13.59 11.95 -2.98
C GLU A 220 13.41 10.88 -1.90
N TYR A 221 14.54 10.25 -1.53
CA TYR A 221 14.60 9.35 -0.38
C TYR A 221 15.10 10.11 0.83
N PHE A 222 14.35 10.06 1.94
CA PHE A 222 14.76 10.64 3.20
C PHE A 222 14.26 9.84 4.40
N LEU A 223 15.04 9.85 5.47
CA LEU A 223 14.67 9.27 6.77
C LEU A 223 13.79 10.26 7.55
N ARG A 224 12.78 9.74 8.22
CA ARG A 224 12.04 10.49 9.23
C ARG A 224 12.89 10.68 10.48
N ASN A 225 12.56 11.66 11.28
CA ASN A 225 13.19 11.86 12.58
C ASN A 225 12.99 10.60 13.45
N ILE A 226 14.07 10.15 14.10
CA ILE A 226 14.08 8.91 14.89
C ILE A 226 13.16 9.04 16.10
N ASP A 227 13.17 10.19 16.77
CA ASP A 227 12.35 10.41 17.96
C ASP A 227 10.87 10.41 17.60
N ASP A 228 10.48 11.10 16.51
CA ASP A 228 9.10 11.14 16.03
C ASP A 228 8.57 9.74 15.70
N VAL A 229 9.37 8.90 15.04
CA VAL A 229 8.96 7.52 14.71
C VAL A 229 8.92 6.63 15.95
N THR A 230 9.85 6.81 16.87
CA THR A 230 9.88 6.08 18.14
C THR A 230 8.62 6.39 18.95
N ASP A 231 8.29 7.67 19.09
CA ASP A 231 7.11 8.14 19.82
C ASP A 231 5.82 7.66 19.15
N GLU A 232 5.72 7.76 17.80
CA GLU A 232 4.60 7.21 17.04
C GLU A 232 4.34 5.75 17.38
N ILE A 233 5.37 4.91 17.41
CA ILE A 233 5.23 3.49 17.74
C ILE A 233 4.83 3.32 19.21
N CYS A 234 5.59 3.91 20.13
CA CYS A 234 5.38 3.70 21.57
C CYS A 234 4.01 4.18 22.06
N GLU A 235 3.59 5.38 21.64
CA GLU A 235 2.31 5.96 22.03
C GLU A 235 1.14 5.13 21.50
N ASN A 236 1.18 4.75 20.21
CA ASN A 236 0.05 4.08 19.58
C ASN A 236 -0.04 2.59 19.96
N VAL A 237 1.09 1.90 20.13
CA VAL A 237 1.11 0.53 20.68
C VAL A 237 0.47 0.51 22.07
N LYS A 238 0.83 1.47 22.92
CA LYS A 238 0.24 1.60 24.26
C LYS A 238 -1.24 2.00 24.22
N ARG A 239 -1.56 3.03 23.42
CA ARG A 239 -2.92 3.56 23.30
C ARG A 239 -3.94 2.52 22.86
N PHE A 240 -3.61 1.75 21.84
CA PHE A 240 -4.53 0.75 21.25
C PHE A 240 -4.29 -0.68 21.75
N SER A 241 -3.35 -0.88 22.67
CA SER A 241 -2.98 -2.20 23.20
C SER A 241 -2.68 -3.24 22.12
N ILE A 242 -1.99 -2.80 21.04
CA ILE A 242 -1.64 -3.64 19.90
C ILE A 242 -0.22 -4.21 20.03
N GLN A 243 0.02 -5.32 19.33
CA GLN A 243 1.32 -6.01 19.36
C GLN A 243 1.96 -6.09 17.96
N ASP A 244 1.23 -5.78 16.91
CA ASP A 244 1.67 -5.99 15.54
C ASP A 244 1.94 -4.65 14.84
N VAL A 245 3.17 -4.45 14.37
CA VAL A 245 3.62 -3.23 13.67
C VAL A 245 4.19 -3.62 12.31
N ALA A 246 3.64 -3.05 11.24
CA ALA A 246 4.07 -3.31 9.87
C ALA A 246 4.79 -2.09 9.28
N PHE A 247 5.97 -2.29 8.72
CA PHE A 247 6.75 -1.24 8.06
C PHE A 247 6.33 -1.08 6.60
N TYR A 248 5.90 0.13 6.24
CA TYR A 248 5.47 0.51 4.89
C TYR A 248 6.55 1.17 4.05
N ASP A 249 7.79 1.13 4.53
CA ASP A 249 8.94 1.68 3.82
C ASP A 249 9.12 1.03 2.44
N ASP A 250 9.50 1.83 1.46
CA ASP A 250 9.83 1.36 0.12
C ASP A 250 11.27 0.81 0.06
N ALA A 251 12.11 1.17 1.04
CA ALA A 251 13.52 0.73 1.15
C ALA A 251 13.97 0.63 2.62
N LEU A 252 13.29 -0.19 3.43
CA LEU A 252 13.42 -0.26 4.89
C LEU A 252 14.86 -0.44 5.40
N LEU A 253 15.67 -1.25 4.74
CA LEU A 253 17.04 -1.55 5.18
C LEU A 253 18.09 -0.58 4.62
N CYS A 254 17.70 0.38 3.77
CA CYS A 254 18.58 1.48 3.42
C CYS A 254 18.85 2.33 4.66
N ASN A 255 20.13 2.62 4.93
CA ASN A 255 20.52 3.36 6.14
C ASN A 255 20.07 2.68 7.44
N PHE A 256 20.15 1.34 7.49
CA PHE A 256 19.73 0.53 8.63
C PHE A 256 20.29 1.05 9.96
N GLU A 257 21.60 1.26 10.06
CA GLU A 257 22.31 1.67 11.28
C GLU A 257 21.91 3.09 11.77
N THR A 258 21.62 3.99 10.84
CA THR A 258 21.25 5.37 11.17
C THR A 258 19.75 5.56 11.33
N GLY A 259 18.93 4.60 10.91
CA GLY A 259 17.46 4.65 10.93
C GLY A 259 16.87 3.54 11.78
N LEU A 260 16.50 2.41 11.13
CA LEU A 260 15.71 1.33 11.74
C LEU A 260 16.31 0.79 13.03
N GLU A 261 17.62 0.56 13.07
CA GLU A 261 18.31 0.04 14.26
C GLU A 261 18.13 0.94 15.48
N LYS A 262 18.33 2.25 15.31
CA LYS A 262 18.17 3.23 16.39
C LYS A 262 16.73 3.32 16.87
N ILE A 263 15.76 3.34 15.94
CA ILE A 263 14.34 3.36 16.26
C ILE A 263 13.97 2.14 17.11
N LEU A 264 14.26 0.93 16.62
CA LEU A 264 13.88 -0.30 17.32
C LEU A 264 14.60 -0.47 18.65
N SER A 265 15.84 -0.03 18.74
CA SER A 265 16.59 -0.04 20.02
C SER A 265 15.96 0.87 21.07
N ARG A 266 15.39 2.01 20.67
CA ARG A 266 14.67 2.93 21.56
C ARG A 266 13.27 2.40 21.90
N VAL A 267 12.50 1.96 20.90
CA VAL A 267 11.16 1.39 21.11
C VAL A 267 11.23 0.25 22.12
N ARG A 268 12.21 -0.63 22.02
CA ARG A 268 12.38 -1.77 22.92
C ARG A 268 12.64 -1.39 24.37
N LYS A 269 13.26 -0.24 24.63
CA LYS A 269 13.47 0.27 26.00
C LYS A 269 12.16 0.77 26.62
N ASN A 270 11.19 1.14 25.81
CA ASN A 270 9.97 1.85 26.21
C ASN A 270 8.69 1.02 26.11
N THR A 271 8.74 -0.15 25.46
CA THR A 271 7.54 -0.97 25.18
C THR A 271 7.74 -2.45 25.51
N CYS A 272 6.62 -3.16 25.63
CA CYS A 272 6.60 -4.62 25.67
C CYS A 272 6.97 -5.24 24.32
N SER A 273 6.99 -6.56 24.24
CA SER A 273 7.30 -7.30 23.01
C SER A 273 6.35 -6.93 21.87
N ILE A 274 6.92 -6.52 20.73
CA ILE A 274 6.21 -6.17 19.49
C ILE A 274 6.58 -7.17 18.40
N ASN A 275 5.60 -7.56 17.57
CA ASN A 275 5.80 -8.32 16.35
C ASN A 275 5.97 -7.37 15.17
N TYR A 276 7.07 -7.45 14.45
CA TYR A 276 7.32 -6.62 13.29
C TYR A 276 7.10 -7.36 11.98
N HIS A 277 6.65 -6.63 10.95
CA HIS A 277 6.27 -7.16 9.65
C HIS A 277 6.79 -6.29 8.52
N THR A 278 7.16 -6.92 7.38
CA THR A 278 7.65 -6.24 6.17
C THR A 278 6.76 -6.53 4.96
N PRO A 279 5.54 -5.96 4.87
CA PRO A 279 4.62 -6.27 3.76
C PRO A 279 5.14 -5.84 2.39
N ASN A 280 5.87 -4.74 2.30
CA ASN A 280 6.36 -4.18 1.03
C ASN A 280 7.60 -4.90 0.48
N GLY A 281 8.17 -5.81 1.27
CA GLY A 281 9.42 -6.48 0.91
C GLY A 281 10.67 -5.66 1.25
N ILE A 282 11.74 -6.36 1.50
CA ILE A 282 13.07 -5.80 1.77
C ILE A 282 14.08 -6.34 0.77
N HIS A 283 15.11 -5.57 0.48
CA HIS A 283 16.15 -5.96 -0.44
C HIS A 283 17.10 -6.99 0.21
N PRO A 284 17.25 -8.20 -0.36
CA PRO A 284 18.14 -9.22 0.18
C PRO A 284 19.59 -8.76 0.32
N ARG A 285 20.11 -7.94 -0.62
CA ARG A 285 21.50 -7.45 -0.59
C ARG A 285 21.93 -6.77 0.71
N PHE A 286 20.97 -6.22 1.47
CA PHE A 286 21.25 -5.55 2.74
C PHE A 286 21.25 -6.50 3.94
N ILE A 287 20.87 -7.77 3.76
CA ILE A 287 20.72 -8.71 4.89
C ILE A 287 22.07 -9.36 5.20
N SER A 288 22.92 -8.64 5.92
CA SER A 288 24.12 -9.20 6.54
C SER A 288 23.76 -10.13 7.71
N LYS A 289 24.74 -10.89 8.21
CA LYS A 289 24.56 -11.71 9.43
C LYS A 289 24.06 -10.86 10.59
N TYR A 290 24.69 -9.72 10.83
CA TYR A 290 24.33 -8.79 11.90
C TYR A 290 22.87 -8.31 11.74
N ILE A 291 22.47 -7.88 10.55
CA ILE A 291 21.10 -7.41 10.30
C ILE A 291 20.09 -8.55 10.51
N ALA A 292 20.37 -9.77 10.02
CA ALA A 292 19.49 -10.91 10.21
C ALA A 292 19.27 -11.24 11.70
N GLU A 293 20.35 -11.29 12.47
CA GLU A 293 20.32 -11.51 13.92
C GLU A 293 19.54 -10.39 14.64
N PHE A 294 19.79 -9.13 14.27
CA PHE A 294 19.08 -7.98 14.83
C PHE A 294 17.58 -8.02 14.54
N LEU A 295 17.18 -8.32 13.31
CA LEU A 295 15.77 -8.45 12.94
C LEU A 295 15.09 -9.55 13.76
N LYS A 296 15.74 -10.72 13.90
CA LYS A 296 15.20 -11.82 14.71
C LYS A 296 15.06 -11.43 16.18
N TYR A 297 16.10 -10.86 16.74
CA TYR A 297 16.14 -10.39 18.12
C TYR A 297 15.10 -9.30 18.40
N SER A 298 14.87 -8.40 17.44
CA SER A 298 13.87 -7.33 17.57
C SER A 298 12.42 -7.82 17.51
N GLY A 299 12.17 -9.05 17.03
CA GLY A 299 10.82 -9.63 17.01
C GLY A 299 10.15 -9.63 15.64
N PHE A 300 10.89 -9.55 14.53
CA PHE A 300 10.31 -9.71 13.21
C PHE A 300 9.68 -11.11 13.03
N LYS A 301 8.41 -11.14 12.63
CA LYS A 301 7.61 -12.36 12.43
C LYS A 301 7.35 -12.65 10.97
N THR A 302 7.44 -11.67 10.10
CA THR A 302 7.31 -11.86 8.65
C THR A 302 8.38 -11.06 7.93
N ILE A 303 9.32 -11.76 7.31
CA ILE A 303 10.31 -11.21 6.40
C ILE A 303 9.84 -11.46 4.97
N ARG A 304 9.70 -10.41 4.17
CA ARG A 304 9.37 -10.50 2.75
C ARG A 304 10.55 -10.01 1.93
N LEU A 305 11.09 -10.87 1.08
CA LEU A 305 12.24 -10.57 0.25
C LEU A 305 11.77 -10.14 -1.14
N SER A 306 12.22 -9.01 -1.60
CA SER A 306 11.98 -8.50 -2.95
C SER A 306 12.95 -9.17 -3.93
N VAL A 307 12.55 -10.31 -4.51
CA VAL A 307 13.35 -11.04 -5.50
C VAL A 307 13.02 -10.59 -6.91
N GLU A 308 11.74 -10.44 -7.20
CA GLU A 308 11.11 -10.08 -8.47
C GLU A 308 11.32 -11.15 -9.56
N SER A 309 12.56 -11.42 -9.97
CA SER A 309 12.97 -12.45 -10.92
C SER A 309 14.46 -12.73 -10.79
N PHE A 310 14.93 -13.91 -11.20
CA PHE A 310 16.37 -14.19 -11.39
C PHE A 310 16.80 -14.05 -12.84
N ASP A 311 15.88 -13.72 -13.77
CA ASP A 311 16.24 -13.41 -15.14
C ASP A 311 17.09 -12.14 -15.24
N LYS A 312 18.23 -12.21 -15.99
CA LYS A 312 19.20 -11.12 -16.08
C LYS A 312 18.64 -9.86 -16.73
N LYS A 313 17.72 -9.98 -17.70
CA LYS A 313 17.09 -8.84 -18.38
C LYS A 313 16.19 -8.09 -17.41
N ILE A 314 15.36 -8.83 -16.67
CA ILE A 314 14.47 -8.27 -15.65
C ILE A 314 15.28 -7.64 -14.51
N GLN A 315 16.36 -8.28 -14.08
CA GLN A 315 17.26 -7.70 -13.06
C GLN A 315 17.88 -6.38 -13.53
N LYS A 316 18.27 -6.27 -14.81
CA LYS A 316 18.75 -5.02 -15.39
C LYS A 316 17.68 -3.91 -15.35
N GLN A 317 16.44 -4.23 -15.69
CA GLN A 317 15.28 -3.34 -15.62
C GLN A 317 14.91 -2.97 -14.17
N SER A 318 15.24 -3.82 -13.22
CA SER A 318 15.09 -3.57 -11.79
C SER A 318 16.28 -2.84 -11.15
N SER A 319 17.08 -2.12 -11.94
CA SER A 319 18.29 -1.40 -11.48
C SER A 319 19.34 -2.32 -10.84
N PHE A 320 19.47 -3.56 -11.33
CA PHE A 320 20.29 -4.61 -10.73
C PHE A 320 20.03 -4.76 -9.22
N LYS A 321 18.75 -4.75 -8.87
CA LYS A 321 18.31 -4.77 -7.48
C LYS A 321 18.85 -5.96 -6.71
N LEU A 322 19.05 -7.11 -7.38
CA LEU A 322 19.47 -8.34 -6.73
C LEU A 322 20.33 -9.21 -7.66
N PHE A 323 21.49 -9.65 -7.15
CA PHE A 323 22.22 -10.76 -7.72
C PHE A 323 21.87 -12.04 -6.97
N PHE A 324 21.92 -13.21 -7.65
CA PHE A 324 21.57 -14.49 -7.06
C PHE A 324 22.41 -14.79 -5.79
N SER A 325 23.71 -14.50 -5.82
CA SER A 325 24.60 -14.67 -4.66
C SER A 325 24.21 -13.80 -3.45
N GLU A 326 23.65 -12.61 -3.68
CA GLU A 326 23.14 -11.76 -2.61
C GLU A 326 21.90 -12.37 -1.96
N PHE A 327 21.04 -13.00 -2.77
CA PHE A 327 19.88 -13.73 -2.27
C PHE A 327 20.29 -14.97 -1.45
N GLU A 328 21.23 -15.79 -1.96
CA GLU A 328 21.75 -16.97 -1.24
C GLU A 328 22.33 -16.57 0.11
N ASN A 329 23.17 -15.52 0.14
CA ASN A 329 23.74 -15.01 1.37
C ASN A 329 22.68 -14.51 2.36
N ALA A 330 21.66 -13.78 1.87
CA ALA A 330 20.56 -13.33 2.70
C ALA A 330 19.77 -14.49 3.29
N MET A 331 19.45 -15.50 2.49
CA MET A 331 18.75 -16.71 2.95
C MET A 331 19.56 -17.45 4.01
N LYS A 332 20.86 -17.67 3.78
CA LYS A 332 21.76 -18.26 4.77
C LYS A 332 21.75 -17.48 6.09
N ASN A 333 21.95 -16.16 6.03
CA ASN A 333 21.97 -15.31 7.20
C ASN A 333 20.65 -15.34 7.98
N LEU A 334 19.50 -15.34 7.29
CA LEU A 334 18.19 -15.44 7.94
C LEU A 334 17.97 -16.81 8.62
N ILE A 335 18.39 -17.90 7.97
CA ILE A 335 18.29 -19.25 8.54
C ILE A 335 19.19 -19.37 9.77
N ASP A 336 20.44 -18.93 9.66
CA ASP A 336 21.42 -18.96 10.75
C ASP A 336 20.95 -18.10 11.95
N ALA A 337 20.23 -16.99 11.69
CA ALA A 337 19.59 -16.17 12.72
C ALA A 337 18.33 -16.82 13.33
N GLY A 338 17.89 -17.99 12.83
CA GLY A 338 16.75 -18.75 13.36
C GLY A 338 15.40 -18.38 12.81
N PHE A 339 15.30 -17.74 11.61
CA PHE A 339 14.04 -17.57 10.90
C PHE A 339 13.59 -18.89 10.26
N SER A 340 12.33 -19.24 10.46
CA SER A 340 11.71 -20.42 9.87
C SER A 340 11.18 -20.15 8.46
N LYS A 341 10.96 -21.21 7.67
CA LYS A 341 10.25 -21.15 6.38
C LYS A 341 8.92 -20.38 6.47
N GLN A 342 8.23 -20.45 7.60
CA GLN A 342 6.93 -19.81 7.78
C GLN A 342 7.04 -18.29 7.90
N GLU A 343 8.17 -17.80 8.37
CA GLU A 343 8.44 -16.38 8.58
C GLU A 343 9.03 -15.71 7.33
N ILE A 344 9.73 -16.46 6.46
CA ILE A 344 10.36 -15.94 5.24
C ILE A 344 9.42 -16.10 4.05
N GLY A 345 9.27 -15.06 3.25
CA GLY A 345 8.57 -15.10 1.97
C GLY A 345 9.35 -14.34 0.90
N ALA A 346 9.42 -14.90 -0.31
CA ALA A 346 10.04 -14.27 -1.47
C ALA A 346 8.95 -13.77 -2.43
N TYR A 347 8.94 -12.47 -2.72
CA TYR A 347 8.09 -11.89 -3.76
C TYR A 347 8.76 -12.07 -5.12
N ILE A 348 7.98 -12.53 -6.09
CA ILE A 348 8.32 -12.55 -7.50
C ILE A 348 7.27 -11.75 -8.28
N LEU A 349 7.68 -11.02 -9.32
CA LEU A 349 6.78 -10.33 -10.22
C LEU A 349 6.36 -11.24 -11.38
N ALA A 350 5.08 -11.19 -11.71
CA ALA A 350 4.52 -11.94 -12.83
C ALA A 350 3.71 -11.00 -13.73
N GLY A 351 4.00 -11.04 -15.04
CA GLY A 351 3.32 -10.24 -16.07
C GLY A 351 4.00 -8.91 -16.38
N LEU A 352 5.31 -8.79 -16.15
CA LEU A 352 6.11 -7.66 -16.65
C LEU A 352 6.12 -7.61 -18.20
N PRO A 353 6.31 -6.44 -18.81
CA PRO A 353 6.51 -6.34 -20.25
C PRO A 353 7.64 -7.28 -20.70
N GLU A 354 7.40 -8.03 -21.78
CA GLU A 354 8.34 -8.99 -22.36
C GLU A 354 8.72 -10.21 -21.48
N GLN A 355 8.18 -10.34 -20.25
CA GLN A 355 8.38 -11.51 -19.40
C GLN A 355 7.60 -12.70 -19.94
N THR A 356 8.25 -13.86 -20.05
CA THR A 356 7.61 -15.11 -20.42
C THR A 356 7.12 -15.88 -19.18
N ILE A 357 6.26 -16.86 -19.42
CA ILE A 357 5.82 -17.78 -18.35
C ILE A 357 6.99 -18.63 -17.86
N ASP A 358 7.90 -19.03 -18.76
CA ASP A 358 9.06 -19.84 -18.42
C ASP A 358 10.02 -19.07 -17.49
N ASP A 359 10.24 -17.78 -17.69
CA ASP A 359 11.03 -16.93 -16.80
C ASP A 359 10.49 -16.94 -15.36
N ILE A 360 9.14 -16.94 -15.22
CA ILE A 360 8.49 -17.01 -13.92
C ILE A 360 8.68 -18.39 -13.30
N ILE A 361 8.47 -19.47 -14.09
CA ILE A 361 8.60 -20.86 -13.64
C ILE A 361 10.05 -21.14 -13.22
N ASP A 362 11.03 -20.66 -13.97
CA ASP A 362 12.44 -20.85 -13.64
C ASP A 362 12.82 -20.13 -12.33
N THR A 363 12.31 -18.91 -12.14
CA THR A 363 12.45 -18.21 -10.86
C THR A 363 11.81 -18.99 -9.70
N ILE A 364 10.63 -19.58 -9.91
CA ILE A 364 9.97 -20.42 -8.89
C ILE A 364 10.79 -21.68 -8.60
N ARG A 365 11.33 -22.35 -9.62
CA ARG A 365 12.16 -23.55 -9.45
C ARG A 365 13.37 -23.28 -8.57
N VAL A 366 14.08 -22.21 -8.85
CA VAL A 366 15.22 -21.79 -8.04
C VAL A 366 14.79 -21.52 -6.59
N LEU A 367 13.71 -20.78 -6.37
CA LEU A 367 13.23 -20.45 -5.02
C LEU A 367 12.78 -21.68 -4.22
N LYS A 368 12.34 -22.75 -4.89
CA LYS A 368 11.95 -24.00 -4.22
C LYS A 368 13.08 -24.72 -3.50
N GLU A 369 14.32 -24.46 -3.88
CA GLU A 369 15.50 -25.00 -3.21
C GLU A 369 15.79 -24.34 -1.86
N PHE A 370 15.07 -23.25 -1.54
CA PHE A 370 15.25 -22.50 -0.30
C PHE A 370 14.05 -22.64 0.65
N PRO A 371 14.27 -22.62 1.96
CA PRO A 371 13.17 -22.70 2.94
C PRO A 371 12.43 -21.35 3.07
N CYS A 372 11.69 -20.97 2.04
CA CYS A 372 10.85 -19.75 2.01
C CYS A 372 9.49 -20.03 1.36
N LYS A 373 8.53 -19.13 1.60
CA LYS A 373 7.23 -19.12 0.91
C LYS A 373 7.31 -18.25 -0.32
N ILE A 374 6.96 -18.80 -1.48
CA ILE A 374 6.90 -18.05 -2.73
C ILE A 374 5.60 -17.24 -2.78
N LYS A 375 5.71 -15.96 -3.09
CA LYS A 375 4.61 -15.01 -3.20
C LYS A 375 4.63 -14.36 -4.58
N ILE A 376 3.64 -14.67 -5.39
CA ILE A 376 3.48 -14.05 -6.71
C ILE A 376 2.78 -12.70 -6.52
N ALA A 377 3.46 -11.65 -6.96
CA ALA A 377 2.92 -10.31 -7.09
C ALA A 377 2.65 -10.06 -8.58
N GLU A 378 1.39 -9.85 -8.90
CA GLU A 378 0.99 -9.58 -10.27
C GLU A 378 1.33 -8.12 -10.64
N TYR A 379 1.94 -7.95 -11.82
CA TYR A 379 2.32 -6.62 -12.32
C TYR A 379 1.10 -5.77 -12.67
N SER A 380 1.19 -4.50 -12.34
CA SER A 380 0.25 -3.45 -12.72
C SER A 380 1.00 -2.39 -13.54
N PRO A 381 0.59 -2.06 -14.77
CA PRO A 381 1.19 -0.98 -15.55
C PRO A 381 0.84 0.37 -14.92
N ILE A 382 1.82 0.99 -14.26
CA ILE A 382 1.64 2.24 -13.53
C ILE A 382 2.01 3.42 -14.43
N PRO A 383 1.12 4.38 -14.71
CA PRO A 383 1.40 5.54 -15.55
C PRO A 383 2.61 6.35 -15.07
N GLY A 384 3.49 6.70 -16.02
CA GLY A 384 4.71 7.45 -15.76
C GLY A 384 5.90 6.60 -15.30
N THR A 385 5.79 5.26 -15.32
CA THR A 385 6.93 4.34 -15.16
C THR A 385 7.51 3.94 -16.52
N GLN A 386 8.75 3.47 -16.54
CA GLN A 386 9.37 3.02 -17.80
C GLN A 386 8.65 1.79 -18.39
N ASP A 387 8.26 0.84 -17.53
CA ASP A 387 7.52 -0.35 -17.99
C ASP A 387 6.13 0.00 -18.54
N TYR A 388 5.50 1.06 -18.05
CA TYR A 388 4.25 1.57 -18.64
C TYR A 388 4.48 2.05 -20.09
N GLU A 389 5.55 2.80 -20.34
CA GLU A 389 5.89 3.28 -21.69
C GLU A 389 6.32 2.13 -22.61
N ILE A 390 7.03 1.14 -22.10
CA ILE A 390 7.35 -0.09 -22.85
C ILE A 390 6.06 -0.82 -23.22
N THR A 391 5.15 -0.96 -22.25
CA THR A 391 3.84 -1.61 -22.47
C THR A 391 3.03 -0.91 -23.56
N ARG A 392 2.95 0.42 -23.54
CA ARG A 392 2.25 1.19 -24.59
C ARG A 392 2.82 0.96 -25.98
N LYS A 393 4.13 0.78 -26.11
CA LYS A 393 4.78 0.49 -27.39
C LYS A 393 4.50 -0.92 -27.90
N ILE A 394 4.52 -1.91 -26.99
CA ILE A 394 4.30 -3.32 -27.34
C ILE A 394 2.81 -3.61 -27.59
N TYR A 395 1.94 -2.99 -26.82
CA TYR A 395 0.50 -3.22 -26.84
C TYR A 395 -0.29 -1.91 -27.14
N PRO A 396 -0.13 -1.31 -28.34
CA PRO A 396 -0.72 0.00 -28.64
C PRO A 396 -2.26 0.02 -28.65
N SER A 397 -2.89 -1.13 -28.79
CA SER A 397 -4.34 -1.27 -28.72
C SER A 397 -4.92 -1.40 -27.30
N LEU A 398 -4.05 -1.53 -26.29
CA LEU A 398 -4.49 -1.67 -24.90
C LEU A 398 -4.76 -0.26 -24.33
N PRO A 399 -6.01 0.07 -23.94
CA PRO A 399 -6.39 1.41 -23.48
C PRO A 399 -5.96 1.63 -22.02
N LEU A 400 -4.66 1.75 -21.78
CA LEU A 400 -4.07 1.90 -20.44
C LEU A 400 -4.42 3.23 -19.75
N GLU A 401 -4.95 4.20 -20.48
CA GLU A 401 -5.49 5.45 -19.96
C GLU A 401 -6.76 5.23 -19.12
N GLU A 402 -7.49 4.13 -19.36
CA GLU A 402 -8.56 3.67 -18.49
C GLU A 402 -7.95 2.91 -17.29
N PRO A 403 -8.04 3.44 -16.05
CA PRO A 403 -7.34 2.84 -14.91
C PRO A 403 -7.75 1.41 -14.59
N LEU A 404 -8.93 0.96 -15.01
CA LEU A 404 -9.34 -0.44 -14.82
C LEU A 404 -8.42 -1.43 -15.54
N PHE A 405 -7.80 -1.03 -16.67
CA PHE A 405 -6.80 -1.86 -17.36
C PHE A 405 -5.46 -1.95 -16.62
N GLN A 406 -5.25 -1.10 -15.61
CA GLN A 406 -4.08 -1.17 -14.73
C GLN A 406 -4.29 -2.18 -13.59
N ASN A 407 -5.46 -2.80 -13.46
CA ASN A 407 -5.75 -3.77 -12.41
C ASN A 407 -4.90 -5.04 -12.60
N ASN A 408 -4.00 -5.29 -11.65
CA ASN A 408 -3.13 -6.46 -11.64
C ASN A 408 -3.91 -7.80 -11.68
N SER A 409 -5.11 -7.83 -11.11
CA SER A 409 -5.94 -9.05 -11.05
C SER A 409 -6.41 -9.55 -12.41
N ILE A 410 -6.38 -8.72 -13.47
CA ILE A 410 -6.78 -9.11 -14.82
C ILE A 410 -5.61 -9.54 -15.69
N PHE A 411 -4.38 -9.38 -15.23
CA PHE A 411 -3.16 -9.66 -15.99
C PHE A 411 -3.19 -8.96 -17.36
N PRO A 412 -3.13 -7.62 -17.40
CA PRO A 412 -3.44 -6.85 -18.60
C PRO A 412 -2.53 -7.17 -19.79
N LEU A 413 -1.27 -7.55 -19.52
CA LEU A 413 -0.27 -7.83 -20.57
C LEU A 413 -0.29 -9.26 -21.10
N TRP A 414 -1.10 -10.14 -20.51
CA TRP A 414 -1.21 -11.52 -20.97
C TRP A 414 -2.43 -11.69 -21.87
N ASN A 415 -2.21 -11.59 -23.17
CA ASN A 415 -3.25 -11.67 -24.19
C ASN A 415 -3.26 -13.01 -24.93
N PHE A 416 -3.54 -14.11 -24.20
CA PHE A 416 -3.70 -15.44 -24.81
C PHE A 416 -4.91 -16.19 -24.21
N LYS A 417 -5.51 -17.10 -24.98
CA LYS A 417 -6.78 -17.76 -24.62
C LYS A 417 -6.74 -18.51 -23.29
N ASP A 418 -5.63 -19.16 -22.99
CA ASP A 418 -5.45 -20.00 -21.81
C ASP A 418 -4.79 -19.29 -20.61
N LYS A 419 -4.75 -17.94 -20.62
CA LYS A 419 -4.05 -17.17 -19.57
C LYS A 419 -4.51 -17.52 -18.16
N TRP A 420 -5.81 -17.73 -17.95
CA TRP A 420 -6.35 -18.03 -16.62
C TRP A 420 -5.91 -19.40 -16.11
N GLU A 421 -5.78 -20.36 -17.02
CA GLU A 421 -5.29 -21.69 -16.73
C GLU A 421 -3.81 -21.69 -16.39
N LYS A 422 -3.00 -20.99 -17.17
CA LYS A 422 -1.57 -20.79 -16.93
C LYS A 422 -1.29 -20.07 -15.61
N ILE A 423 -2.03 -18.98 -15.31
CA ILE A 423 -1.95 -18.29 -14.01
C ILE A 423 -2.25 -19.24 -12.85
N LYS A 424 -3.29 -20.08 -13.00
CA LYS A 424 -3.65 -21.07 -11.98
C LYS A 424 -2.53 -22.09 -11.80
N GLN A 425 -1.94 -22.60 -12.88
CA GLN A 425 -0.80 -23.53 -12.85
C GLN A 425 0.41 -22.91 -12.14
N ILE A 426 0.83 -21.71 -12.52
CA ILE A 426 1.95 -21.00 -11.87
C ILE A 426 1.70 -20.84 -10.37
N LYS A 427 0.49 -20.41 -9.99
CA LYS A 427 0.11 -20.26 -8.58
C LYS A 427 0.10 -21.60 -7.83
N GLN A 428 -0.24 -22.70 -8.51
CA GLN A 428 -0.18 -24.03 -7.93
C GLN A 428 1.27 -24.45 -7.76
N ILE A 429 2.10 -24.33 -8.81
CA ILE A 429 3.53 -24.62 -8.73
C ILE A 429 4.19 -23.88 -7.57
N ALA A 430 3.87 -22.60 -7.36
CA ALA A 430 4.43 -21.80 -6.26
C ALA A 430 3.93 -22.23 -4.87
N LYS A 431 2.78 -22.93 -4.76
CA LYS A 431 2.22 -23.40 -3.48
C LYS A 431 2.76 -24.76 -3.04
N ASP A 432 3.07 -25.61 -3.98
CA ASP A 432 3.54 -26.99 -3.74
C ASP A 432 4.99 -27.04 -3.20
N THR A 433 5.36 -25.99 -2.45
CA THR A 433 6.68 -25.74 -1.86
C THR A 433 6.75 -26.20 -0.41
#